data_a3d30ab910e02263022e62a4973bae4f
#
_entry.id   a3d30ab910e02263022e62a4973bae4f
#
_cell.length_a   1.000
_cell.length_b   1.000
_cell.length_c   1.000
_cell.angle_alpha   90.00
_cell.angle_beta   90.00
_cell.angle_gamma   90.00
#
_symmetry.space_group_name_H-M   'P 1'
#
loop_
_entity.id
_entity.type
_entity.pdbx_description
1 polymer ?
#
loop_
_entity_poly.entity_id
_entity_poly.type
_entity_poly.pdbx_seq_one_letter_code
_entity_poly.pdbx_strand_id
1 'polypeptide(L)'
;MIHIGDYNKLTILRDTEPGLFLGDNDDQVVLLPNRYVPDTFEIDDQIEVFVYLDNEERLVAVTDHPYIIKGEFALLRCNSVSEIGAFLDWGLVKELFCPFREQAFPMKAGGWYLVYCYLDENSERLVASSKTNQFLDNKELSVEAFDEVDLIVSHPSDLGMNVIVNKIHLGLIFNQDLFKDISVGDKLKGIIKKIRPGNKLDITLEKIGYRNIEPNAQQILEFLENDENGFMKLTDKSSPEAIKSLVQMSKKSFKKAIGTLYKQRRIRIELDGIYLTT
;
A
#
# COMPACT_ATOMS: atom_id res chain seq x y z
N MET A 1 3.37 -4.80 -27.87
CA MET A 1 1.97 -5.25 -27.59
C MET A 1 1.28 -4.23 -26.73
N ILE A 2 0.07 -3.77 -27.10
CA ILE A 2 -0.73 -2.82 -26.33
C ILE A 2 -1.37 -3.51 -25.11
N HIS A 3 -1.17 -2.96 -23.92
CA HIS A 3 -1.66 -3.51 -22.66
C HIS A 3 -2.97 -2.80 -22.24
N ILE A 4 -4.09 -3.53 -22.29
CA ILE A 4 -5.41 -3.04 -21.85
C ILE A 4 -5.41 -2.87 -20.33
N GLY A 5 -5.89 -1.72 -19.85
CA GLY A 5 -5.97 -1.40 -18.42
C GLY A 5 -4.67 -0.91 -17.81
N ASP A 6 -3.72 -0.50 -18.63
CA ASP A 6 -2.41 -0.02 -18.22
C ASP A 6 -1.95 1.16 -19.08
N TYR A 7 -0.90 1.84 -18.63
CA TYR A 7 -0.23 2.88 -19.40
C TYR A 7 0.65 2.24 -20.48
N ASN A 8 0.59 2.83 -21.65
CA ASN A 8 1.34 2.39 -22.83
C ASN A 8 2.09 3.59 -23.41
N LYS A 9 3.36 3.42 -23.75
CA LYS A 9 4.14 4.42 -24.48
C LYS A 9 4.07 4.08 -25.96
N LEU A 10 3.29 4.87 -26.73
CA LEU A 10 2.97 4.61 -28.11
C LEU A 10 3.48 5.74 -29.03
N THR A 11 3.73 5.43 -30.30
CA THR A 11 4.16 6.38 -31.32
C THR A 11 2.95 6.96 -32.06
N ILE A 12 2.94 8.26 -32.30
CA ILE A 12 1.92 8.94 -33.12
C ILE A 12 2.17 8.61 -34.59
N LEU A 13 1.29 7.82 -35.18
CA LEU A 13 1.45 7.34 -36.55
C LEU A 13 0.84 8.27 -37.61
N ARG A 14 -0.33 8.84 -37.28
CA ARG A 14 -1.08 9.70 -38.18
C ARG A 14 -2.14 10.51 -37.46
N ASP A 15 -2.41 11.69 -37.98
CA ASP A 15 -3.51 12.58 -37.59
C ASP A 15 -4.72 12.33 -38.52
N THR A 16 -5.93 12.27 -37.93
CA THR A 16 -7.17 11.99 -38.67
C THR A 16 -8.33 12.76 -38.06
N GLU A 17 -9.48 12.84 -38.74
CA GLU A 17 -10.65 13.56 -38.24
C GLU A 17 -11.12 13.13 -36.85
N PRO A 18 -11.20 11.83 -36.47
CA PRO A 18 -11.60 11.43 -35.11
C PRO A 18 -10.51 11.58 -34.06
N GLY A 19 -9.23 11.77 -34.46
CA GLY A 19 -8.10 11.88 -33.53
C GLY A 19 -6.82 11.26 -34.08
N LEU A 20 -5.85 11.07 -33.17
CA LEU A 20 -4.55 10.46 -33.53
C LEU A 20 -4.62 8.93 -33.49
N PHE A 21 -4.04 8.29 -34.47
CA PHE A 21 -3.75 6.86 -34.38
C PHE A 21 -2.35 6.66 -33.81
N LEU A 22 -2.30 5.91 -32.73
CA LEU A 22 -1.07 5.55 -32.02
C LEU A 22 -0.75 4.09 -32.27
N GLY A 23 0.53 3.76 -32.35
CA GLY A 23 0.98 2.38 -32.58
C GLY A 23 2.12 1.97 -31.68
N ASP A 24 2.30 0.67 -31.58
CA ASP A 24 3.45 0.03 -30.94
C ASP A 24 4.40 -0.59 -31.98
N ASN A 25 5.44 -1.28 -31.50
CA ASN A 25 6.41 -1.97 -32.34
C ASN A 25 5.87 -3.28 -32.95
N ASP A 26 4.68 -3.72 -32.58
CA ASP A 26 4.06 -4.99 -32.98
C ASP A 26 2.90 -4.76 -33.96
N ASP A 27 2.88 -3.62 -34.67
CA ASP A 27 1.86 -3.19 -35.64
C ASP A 27 0.44 -3.06 -35.07
N GLN A 28 0.29 -3.04 -33.70
CA GLN A 28 -0.99 -2.76 -33.12
C GLN A 28 -1.27 -1.27 -33.13
N VAL A 29 -2.51 -0.89 -33.37
CA VAL A 29 -2.92 0.50 -33.52
C VAL A 29 -4.15 0.79 -32.65
N VAL A 30 -4.13 1.94 -31.97
CA VAL A 30 -5.24 2.42 -31.14
C VAL A 30 -5.56 3.89 -31.46
N LEU A 31 -6.83 4.26 -31.37
CA LEU A 31 -7.28 5.64 -31.53
C LEU A 31 -7.15 6.42 -30.21
N LEU A 32 -6.51 7.59 -30.27
CA LEU A 32 -6.57 8.65 -29.26
C LEU A 32 -7.57 9.71 -29.75
N PRO A 33 -8.79 9.79 -29.22
CA PRO A 33 -9.80 10.75 -29.68
C PRO A 33 -9.35 12.21 -29.49
N ASN A 34 -9.81 13.11 -30.35
CA ASN A 34 -9.42 14.53 -30.40
C ASN A 34 -9.44 15.24 -29.03
N ARG A 35 -10.39 14.91 -28.15
CA ARG A 35 -10.50 15.55 -26.82
C ARG A 35 -9.34 15.21 -25.88
N TYR A 36 -8.54 14.18 -26.19
CA TYR A 36 -7.40 13.72 -25.41
C TYR A 36 -6.07 14.03 -26.08
N VAL A 37 -6.11 14.63 -27.28
CA VAL A 37 -4.91 15.01 -28.03
C VAL A 37 -4.27 16.21 -27.33
N PRO A 38 -2.96 16.21 -27.07
CA PRO A 38 -2.26 17.36 -26.52
C PRO A 38 -2.26 18.54 -27.51
N ASP A 39 -2.15 19.78 -26.99
CA ASP A 39 -2.15 21.00 -27.81
C ASP A 39 -1.02 21.03 -28.84
N THR A 40 0.08 20.35 -28.60
CA THR A 40 1.23 20.25 -29.50
C THR A 40 1.69 18.81 -29.62
N PHE A 41 1.91 18.35 -30.83
CA PHE A 41 2.45 17.04 -31.14
C PHE A 41 3.09 17.04 -32.53
N GLU A 42 3.95 16.10 -32.80
CA GLU A 42 4.49 15.80 -34.12
C GLU A 42 4.26 14.31 -34.46
N ILE A 43 4.16 13.97 -35.73
CA ILE A 43 4.13 12.58 -36.16
C ILE A 43 5.48 11.95 -35.77
N ASP A 44 5.49 10.69 -35.39
CA ASP A 44 6.62 9.92 -34.83
C ASP A 44 6.99 10.26 -33.39
N ASP A 45 6.34 11.23 -32.73
CA ASP A 45 6.48 11.46 -31.30
C ASP A 45 5.93 10.28 -30.49
N GLN A 46 6.51 10.06 -29.31
CA GLN A 46 6.03 9.09 -28.34
C GLN A 46 5.15 9.77 -27.28
N ILE A 47 3.99 9.21 -27.05
CA ILE A 47 3.04 9.66 -26.04
C ILE A 47 2.69 8.52 -25.07
N GLU A 48 2.60 8.84 -23.78
CA GLU A 48 2.10 7.91 -22.75
C GLU A 48 0.59 8.05 -22.64
N VAL A 49 -0.12 6.95 -22.82
CA VAL A 49 -1.59 6.91 -22.81
C VAL A 49 -2.08 5.70 -22.02
N PHE A 50 -3.23 5.85 -21.37
CA PHE A 50 -3.94 4.73 -20.80
C PHE A 50 -4.85 4.12 -21.87
N VAL A 51 -4.87 2.77 -21.97
CA VAL A 51 -5.66 2.06 -23.00
C VAL A 51 -6.72 1.18 -22.36
N TYR A 52 -7.95 1.30 -22.85
CA TYR A 52 -9.09 0.50 -22.40
C TYR A 52 -10.10 0.27 -23.54
N LEU A 53 -11.15 -0.52 -23.31
CA LEU A 53 -12.25 -0.71 -24.25
C LEU A 53 -13.36 0.32 -24.00
N ASP A 54 -13.78 1.05 -25.02
CA ASP A 54 -14.93 1.96 -24.97
C ASP A 54 -16.29 1.22 -24.88
N ASN A 55 -17.40 1.96 -24.92
CA ASN A 55 -18.75 1.36 -24.83
C ASN A 55 -19.11 0.46 -26.03
N GLU A 56 -18.41 0.64 -27.16
CA GLU A 56 -18.58 -0.12 -28.41
C GLU A 56 -17.53 -1.25 -28.54
N GLU A 57 -16.80 -1.55 -27.43
CA GLU A 57 -15.78 -2.60 -27.37
C GLU A 57 -14.56 -2.33 -28.28
N ARG A 58 -14.29 -1.07 -28.62
CA ARG A 58 -13.11 -0.69 -29.39
C ARG A 58 -11.98 -0.28 -28.44
N LEU A 59 -10.77 -0.62 -28.80
CA LEU A 59 -9.59 -0.09 -28.10
C LEU A 59 -9.51 1.43 -28.29
N VAL A 60 -9.42 2.14 -27.17
CA VAL A 60 -9.30 3.59 -27.10
C VAL A 60 -8.18 3.98 -26.14
N ALA A 61 -7.35 4.91 -26.59
CA ALA A 61 -6.34 5.55 -25.78
C ALA A 61 -6.87 6.86 -25.17
N VAL A 62 -6.42 7.20 -23.98
CA VAL A 62 -6.73 8.48 -23.30
C VAL A 62 -5.47 9.01 -22.61
N THR A 63 -5.35 10.33 -22.53
CA THR A 63 -4.34 11.02 -21.72
C THR A 63 -4.81 11.29 -20.29
N ASP A 64 -6.11 11.07 -20.02
CA ASP A 64 -6.65 11.13 -18.66
C ASP A 64 -6.07 10.01 -17.79
N HIS A 65 -5.95 10.30 -16.49
CA HIS A 65 -5.41 9.38 -15.51
C HIS A 65 -6.55 8.74 -14.69
N PRO A 66 -6.83 7.44 -14.88
CA PRO A 66 -7.81 6.75 -14.05
C PRO A 66 -7.34 6.65 -12.58
N TYR A 67 -8.29 6.61 -11.64
CA TYR A 67 -8.00 6.45 -10.20
C TYR A 67 -7.53 5.03 -9.84
N ILE A 68 -7.68 4.09 -10.78
CA ILE A 68 -7.27 2.69 -10.63
C ILE A 68 -6.88 2.12 -11.99
N ILE A 69 -5.84 1.31 -12.02
CA ILE A 69 -5.43 0.54 -13.19
C ILE A 69 -5.58 -0.96 -12.95
N LYS A 70 -5.42 -1.76 -13.97
CA LYS A 70 -5.43 -3.23 -13.85
C LYS A 70 -4.39 -3.71 -12.84
N GLY A 71 -4.79 -4.60 -11.93
CA GLY A 71 -3.90 -5.13 -10.90
C GLY A 71 -3.83 -4.29 -9.63
N GLU A 72 -4.62 -3.23 -9.50
CA GLU A 72 -4.57 -2.32 -8.36
C GLU A 72 -5.85 -2.29 -7.54
N PHE A 73 -5.72 -1.72 -6.34
CA PHE A 73 -6.84 -1.46 -5.43
C PHE A 73 -7.07 0.05 -5.31
N ALA A 74 -8.34 0.46 -5.33
CA ALA A 74 -8.73 1.84 -5.04
C ALA A 74 -10.10 1.90 -4.38
N LEU A 75 -10.34 2.97 -3.62
CA LEU A 75 -11.65 3.34 -3.12
C LEU A 75 -12.36 4.16 -4.19
N LEU A 76 -13.45 3.62 -4.75
CA LEU A 76 -14.20 4.27 -5.82
C LEU A 76 -15.64 4.55 -5.39
N ARG A 77 -16.22 5.62 -5.95
CA ARG A 77 -17.62 5.97 -5.74
C ARG A 77 -18.51 5.21 -6.72
N CYS A 78 -19.58 4.62 -6.23
CA CYS A 78 -20.64 4.08 -7.07
C CYS A 78 -21.54 5.22 -7.57
N ASN A 79 -21.57 5.47 -8.87
CA ASN A 79 -22.42 6.47 -9.47
C ASN A 79 -23.85 5.95 -9.67
N SER A 80 -23.98 4.72 -10.16
CA SER A 80 -25.28 4.13 -10.48
C SER A 80 -25.27 2.62 -10.28
N VAL A 81 -26.48 2.06 -10.15
CA VAL A 81 -26.72 0.62 -10.08
C VAL A 81 -27.78 0.27 -11.11
N SER A 82 -27.58 -0.80 -11.86
CA SER A 82 -28.49 -1.34 -12.84
C SER A 82 -28.92 -2.78 -12.49
N GLU A 83 -29.65 -3.43 -13.39
CA GLU A 83 -30.06 -4.85 -13.25
C GLU A 83 -28.89 -5.86 -13.36
N ILE A 84 -27.71 -5.42 -13.80
CA ILE A 84 -26.55 -6.30 -14.01
C ILE A 84 -25.39 -6.02 -13.05
N GLY A 85 -25.40 -4.90 -12.35
CA GLY A 85 -24.32 -4.52 -11.43
C GLY A 85 -24.25 -3.02 -11.18
N ALA A 86 -23.13 -2.60 -10.61
CA ALA A 86 -22.84 -1.21 -10.27
C ALA A 86 -21.83 -0.61 -11.26
N PHE A 87 -21.93 0.70 -11.45
CA PHE A 87 -21.02 1.49 -12.25
C PHE A 87 -20.27 2.47 -11.35
N LEU A 88 -18.95 2.39 -11.39
CA LEU A 88 -18.05 3.11 -10.49
C LEU A 88 -17.33 4.23 -11.24
N ASP A 89 -17.22 5.37 -10.58
CA ASP A 89 -16.40 6.48 -11.05
C ASP A 89 -14.92 6.13 -10.83
N TRP A 90 -14.19 5.97 -11.88
CA TRP A 90 -12.75 5.73 -11.88
C TRP A 90 -11.92 6.79 -12.59
N GLY A 91 -12.55 7.97 -12.83
CA GLY A 91 -11.90 9.13 -13.43
C GLY A 91 -11.96 9.18 -14.97
N LEU A 92 -12.55 8.18 -15.63
CA LEU A 92 -12.74 8.17 -17.08
C LEU A 92 -14.23 8.30 -17.46
N VAL A 93 -14.49 8.65 -18.72
CA VAL A 93 -15.87 8.85 -19.21
C VAL A 93 -16.71 7.59 -19.17
N LYS A 94 -16.14 6.46 -19.55
CA LYS A 94 -16.78 5.16 -19.36
C LYS A 94 -16.56 4.74 -17.91
N GLU A 95 -17.63 4.49 -17.18
CA GLU A 95 -17.57 4.00 -15.80
C GLU A 95 -17.01 2.58 -15.72
N LEU A 96 -16.33 2.26 -14.63
CA LEU A 96 -15.82 0.93 -14.34
C LEU A 96 -16.97 0.04 -13.82
N PHE A 97 -17.24 -1.06 -14.50
CA PHE A 97 -18.33 -1.96 -14.15
C PHE A 97 -17.94 -2.94 -13.03
N CYS A 98 -18.86 -3.10 -12.06
CA CYS A 98 -18.76 -4.09 -10.99
C CYS A 98 -20.02 -4.98 -11.01
N PRO A 99 -19.98 -6.17 -11.65
CA PRO A 99 -21.16 -7.06 -11.71
C PRO A 99 -21.55 -7.57 -10.32
N PHE A 100 -22.80 -7.95 -10.13
CA PHE A 100 -23.28 -8.43 -8.83
C PHE A 100 -22.46 -9.59 -8.26
N ARG A 101 -21.99 -10.49 -9.12
CA ARG A 101 -21.12 -11.61 -8.71
C ARG A 101 -19.79 -11.17 -8.09
N GLU A 102 -19.34 -9.95 -8.40
CA GLU A 102 -18.08 -9.36 -7.90
C GLU A 102 -18.31 -8.44 -6.69
N GLN A 103 -19.52 -8.25 -6.26
CA GLN A 103 -19.83 -7.44 -5.08
C GLN A 103 -19.78 -8.31 -3.82
N ALA A 104 -19.01 -7.93 -2.82
CA ALA A 104 -19.01 -8.57 -1.50
C ALA A 104 -20.32 -8.30 -0.76
N PHE A 105 -20.87 -7.09 -0.95
CA PHE A 105 -22.18 -6.66 -0.49
C PHE A 105 -22.84 -5.82 -1.58
N PRO A 106 -24.19 -5.80 -1.69
CA PRO A 106 -24.88 -5.00 -2.68
C PRO A 106 -24.44 -3.52 -2.62
N MET A 107 -23.96 -3.01 -3.74
CA MET A 107 -23.56 -1.62 -3.86
C MET A 107 -24.79 -0.70 -3.99
N LYS A 108 -24.65 0.55 -3.54
CA LYS A 108 -25.67 1.59 -3.65
C LYS A 108 -25.08 2.82 -4.28
N ALA A 109 -25.86 3.52 -5.12
CA ALA A 109 -25.45 4.80 -5.70
C ALA A 109 -25.06 5.80 -4.59
N GLY A 110 -23.98 6.52 -4.81
CA GLY A 110 -23.37 7.45 -3.85
C GLY A 110 -22.45 6.81 -2.81
N GLY A 111 -22.45 5.48 -2.66
CA GLY A 111 -21.55 4.76 -1.74
C GLY A 111 -20.12 4.68 -2.25
N TRP A 112 -19.17 4.51 -1.33
CA TRP A 112 -17.75 4.32 -1.61
C TRP A 112 -17.36 2.87 -1.31
N TYR A 113 -16.62 2.25 -2.24
CA TYR A 113 -16.26 0.84 -2.15
C TYR A 113 -14.81 0.64 -2.52
N LEU A 114 -14.07 -0.08 -1.67
CA LEU A 114 -12.74 -0.55 -2.01
C LEU A 114 -12.88 -1.69 -3.02
N VAL A 115 -12.25 -1.54 -4.17
CA VAL A 115 -12.30 -2.51 -5.26
C VAL A 115 -10.91 -2.82 -5.80
N TYR A 116 -10.79 -3.97 -6.43
CA TYR A 116 -9.68 -4.39 -7.26
C TYR A 116 -10.10 -4.33 -8.72
N CYS A 117 -9.23 -3.83 -9.60
CA CYS A 117 -9.48 -3.80 -11.04
C CYS A 117 -8.73 -4.94 -11.73
N TYR A 118 -9.44 -5.74 -12.50
CA TYR A 118 -8.84 -6.82 -13.27
C TYR A 118 -9.43 -6.89 -14.69
N LEU A 119 -8.72 -7.57 -15.59
CA LEU A 119 -9.21 -7.88 -16.93
C LEU A 119 -9.94 -9.21 -16.88
N ASP A 120 -11.23 -9.22 -17.16
CA ASP A 120 -12.02 -10.45 -17.27
C ASP A 120 -11.64 -11.17 -18.58
N GLU A 121 -11.07 -12.36 -18.45
CA GLU A 121 -10.54 -13.16 -19.58
C GLU A 121 -11.63 -13.55 -20.60
N ASN A 122 -12.89 -13.63 -20.18
CA ASN A 122 -13.98 -14.03 -21.07
C ASN A 122 -14.50 -12.86 -21.91
N SER A 123 -14.53 -11.66 -21.36
CA SER A 123 -15.08 -10.47 -22.04
C SER A 123 -14.00 -9.51 -22.50
N GLU A 124 -12.73 -9.73 -22.13
CA GLU A 124 -11.58 -8.83 -22.34
C GLU A 124 -11.83 -7.41 -21.81
N ARG A 125 -12.75 -7.25 -20.84
CA ARG A 125 -13.12 -5.96 -20.25
C ARG A 125 -12.49 -5.80 -18.87
N LEU A 126 -12.17 -4.56 -18.54
CA LEU A 126 -11.81 -4.22 -17.18
C LEU A 126 -13.06 -4.28 -16.28
N VAL A 127 -12.93 -4.97 -15.18
CA VAL A 127 -13.99 -5.23 -14.20
C VAL A 127 -13.50 -4.89 -12.81
N ALA A 128 -14.36 -4.29 -12.00
CA ALA A 128 -14.12 -4.08 -10.59
C ALA A 128 -14.67 -5.24 -9.74
N SER A 129 -13.94 -5.62 -8.70
CA SER A 129 -14.41 -6.55 -7.67
C SER A 129 -14.21 -5.97 -6.28
N SER A 130 -15.27 -5.90 -5.48
CA SER A 130 -15.15 -5.58 -4.05
C SER A 130 -14.85 -6.80 -3.17
N LYS A 131 -14.73 -7.98 -3.77
CA LYS A 131 -14.26 -9.21 -3.11
C LYS A 131 -12.72 -9.23 -3.06
N THR A 132 -12.13 -8.19 -2.52
CA THR A 132 -10.68 -7.91 -2.57
C THR A 132 -9.80 -9.05 -2.08
N ASN A 133 -10.29 -9.86 -1.12
CA ASN A 133 -9.53 -10.99 -0.57
C ASN A 133 -9.21 -12.09 -1.61
N GLN A 134 -9.94 -12.16 -2.73
CA GLN A 134 -9.69 -13.15 -3.79
C GLN A 134 -8.42 -12.86 -4.58
N PHE A 135 -7.94 -11.62 -4.52
CA PHE A 135 -6.75 -11.13 -5.23
C PHE A 135 -5.53 -11.00 -4.31
N LEU A 136 -5.64 -11.51 -3.07
CA LEU A 136 -4.57 -11.49 -2.09
C LEU A 136 -4.08 -12.92 -1.84
N ASP A 137 -2.78 -13.08 -1.71
CA ASP A 137 -2.16 -14.37 -1.44
C ASP A 137 -1.17 -14.27 -0.28
N ASN A 138 -1.38 -15.13 0.73
CA ASN A 138 -0.48 -15.28 1.87
C ASN A 138 0.23 -16.66 1.85
N LYS A 139 0.16 -17.43 0.74
CA LYS A 139 0.83 -18.73 0.67
C LYS A 139 2.34 -18.58 0.74
N GLU A 140 2.85 -17.62 -0.03
CA GLU A 140 4.26 -17.25 -0.04
C GLU A 140 4.36 -15.78 0.35
N LEU A 141 5.02 -15.50 1.48
CA LEU A 141 5.17 -14.14 1.96
C LEU A 141 6.41 -13.49 1.36
N SER A 142 6.24 -12.27 0.84
CA SER A 142 7.33 -11.40 0.39
C SER A 142 7.81 -10.44 1.48
N VAL A 143 7.39 -10.67 2.74
CA VAL A 143 7.66 -9.80 3.89
C VAL A 143 8.08 -10.63 5.09
N GLU A 144 8.87 -10.03 5.98
CA GLU A 144 9.33 -10.61 7.23
C GLU A 144 8.76 -9.83 8.44
N ALA A 145 8.91 -10.43 9.64
CA ALA A 145 8.54 -9.73 10.86
C ALA A 145 9.43 -8.49 11.05
N PHE A 146 8.79 -7.37 11.39
CA PHE A 146 9.36 -6.04 11.59
C PHE A 146 9.61 -5.22 10.31
N ASP A 147 9.28 -5.75 9.13
CA ASP A 147 9.32 -4.96 7.90
C ASP A 147 8.31 -3.81 7.95
N GLU A 148 8.72 -2.66 7.44
CA GLU A 148 7.83 -1.55 7.13
C GLU A 148 7.13 -1.82 5.79
N VAL A 149 5.81 -1.69 5.76
CA VAL A 149 4.97 -2.06 4.63
C VAL A 149 3.95 -0.99 4.28
N ASP A 150 3.55 -0.96 3.02
CA ASP A 150 2.43 -0.17 2.55
C ASP A 150 1.12 -0.89 2.86
N LEU A 151 0.15 -0.13 3.37
CA LEU A 151 -1.16 -0.64 3.74
C LEU A 151 -2.27 0.09 2.99
N ILE A 152 -3.30 -0.67 2.61
CA ILE A 152 -4.61 -0.12 2.25
C ILE A 152 -5.62 -0.71 3.24
N VAL A 153 -6.35 0.16 3.94
CA VAL A 153 -7.38 -0.28 4.88
C VAL A 153 -8.54 -0.90 4.11
N SER A 154 -8.88 -2.15 4.43
CA SER A 154 -9.87 -2.93 3.67
C SER A 154 -11.25 -2.91 4.35
N HIS A 155 -11.51 -3.81 5.27
CA HIS A 155 -12.83 -3.93 5.90
C HIS A 155 -12.70 -4.28 7.38
N PRO A 156 -13.66 -3.83 8.23
CA PRO A 156 -13.67 -4.18 9.64
C PRO A 156 -14.01 -5.67 9.84
N SER A 157 -13.56 -6.21 10.95
CA SER A 157 -13.93 -7.53 11.48
C SER A 157 -14.08 -7.47 12.99
N ASP A 158 -14.58 -8.52 13.62
CA ASP A 158 -14.72 -8.59 15.08
C ASP A 158 -13.36 -8.43 15.81
N LEU A 159 -12.27 -8.84 15.18
CA LEU A 159 -10.93 -8.81 15.75
C LEU A 159 -10.20 -7.47 15.53
N GLY A 160 -10.62 -6.69 14.56
CA GLY A 160 -9.95 -5.45 14.17
C GLY A 160 -10.18 -5.08 12.71
N MET A 161 -9.25 -4.34 12.14
CA MET A 161 -9.32 -3.87 10.77
C MET A 161 -8.43 -4.71 9.85
N ASN A 162 -9.04 -5.32 8.82
CA ASN A 162 -8.28 -5.99 7.76
C ASN A 162 -7.59 -4.94 6.88
N VAL A 163 -6.38 -5.25 6.45
CA VAL A 163 -5.57 -4.39 5.58
C VAL A 163 -4.94 -5.21 4.46
N ILE A 164 -4.75 -4.56 3.33
CA ILE A 164 -3.98 -5.07 2.20
C ILE A 164 -2.54 -4.61 2.40
N VAL A 165 -1.60 -5.55 2.43
CA VAL A 165 -0.17 -5.32 2.66
C VAL A 165 0.56 -5.40 1.32
N ASN A 166 1.28 -4.33 0.95
CA ASN A 166 2.06 -4.21 -0.30
C ASN A 166 1.28 -4.61 -1.57
N LYS A 167 -0.04 -4.40 -1.59
CA LYS A 167 -0.97 -4.80 -2.66
C LYS A 167 -1.04 -6.33 -2.92
N ILE A 168 -0.45 -7.17 -2.08
CA ILE A 168 -0.29 -8.61 -2.30
C ILE A 168 -0.92 -9.43 -1.17
N HIS A 169 -0.67 -9.06 0.09
CA HIS A 169 -1.02 -9.90 1.23
C HIS A 169 -2.17 -9.35 2.05
N LEU A 170 -2.89 -10.24 2.73
CA LEU A 170 -3.89 -9.89 3.73
C LEU A 170 -3.24 -9.80 5.10
N GLY A 171 -3.43 -8.68 5.79
CA GLY A 171 -3.01 -8.44 7.17
C GLY A 171 -4.18 -8.04 8.07
N LEU A 172 -3.95 -8.04 9.37
CA LEU A 172 -4.91 -7.62 10.40
C LEU A 172 -4.26 -6.67 11.38
N ILE A 173 -4.88 -5.51 11.60
CA ILE A 173 -4.61 -4.63 12.72
C ILE A 173 -5.64 -4.94 13.80
N PHE A 174 -5.22 -5.45 14.96
CA PHE A 174 -6.14 -5.77 16.04
C PHE A 174 -6.73 -4.51 16.69
N ASN A 175 -7.96 -4.60 17.20
CA ASN A 175 -8.63 -3.49 17.88
C ASN A 175 -7.78 -2.84 18.99
N GLN A 176 -7.00 -3.62 19.70
CA GLN A 176 -6.08 -3.13 20.74
C GLN A 176 -4.87 -2.34 20.21
N ASP A 177 -4.57 -2.46 18.90
CA ASP A 177 -3.48 -1.78 18.22
C ASP A 177 -4.01 -0.61 17.33
N LEU A 178 -5.33 -0.38 17.34
CA LEU A 178 -6.01 0.72 16.64
C LEU A 178 -6.10 1.94 17.58
N PHE A 179 -5.16 2.86 17.45
CA PHE A 179 -5.10 4.08 18.26
C PHE A 179 -5.42 5.34 17.46
N LYS A 180 -5.69 5.19 16.19
CA LYS A 180 -6.10 6.24 15.26
C LYS A 180 -7.38 5.82 14.59
N ASP A 181 -8.24 6.79 14.30
CA ASP A 181 -9.37 6.57 13.42
C ASP A 181 -8.83 6.32 12.02
N ILE A 182 -9.19 5.17 11.46
CA ILE A 182 -8.85 4.77 10.09
C ILE A 182 -10.12 4.37 9.35
N SER A 183 -10.17 4.69 8.09
CA SER A 183 -11.32 4.43 7.23
C SER A 183 -10.96 3.50 6.08
N VAL A 184 -11.96 2.77 5.57
CA VAL A 184 -11.78 1.92 4.38
C VAL A 184 -11.23 2.75 3.23
N GLY A 185 -10.17 2.24 2.57
CA GLY A 185 -9.49 2.92 1.48
C GLY A 185 -8.29 3.79 1.90
N ASP A 186 -8.11 4.05 3.20
CA ASP A 186 -6.94 4.81 3.67
C ASP A 186 -5.65 4.09 3.28
N LYS A 187 -4.68 4.87 2.77
CA LYS A 187 -3.33 4.41 2.45
C LYS A 187 -2.38 4.82 3.58
N LEU A 188 -1.76 3.86 4.21
CA LEU A 188 -0.96 4.04 5.43
C LEU A 188 0.37 3.29 5.32
N LYS A 189 1.32 3.65 6.16
CA LYS A 189 2.49 2.81 6.46
C LYS A 189 2.23 2.05 7.75
N GLY A 190 2.68 0.81 7.79
CA GLY A 190 2.61 -0.02 8.98
C GLY A 190 3.82 -0.94 9.08
N ILE A 191 3.86 -1.72 10.14
CA ILE A 191 4.95 -2.66 10.41
C ILE A 191 4.36 -4.04 10.67
N ILE A 192 5.01 -5.07 10.13
CA ILE A 192 4.67 -6.46 10.45
C ILE A 192 5.03 -6.73 11.91
N LYS A 193 4.06 -6.72 12.80
CA LYS A 193 4.25 -6.96 14.24
C LYS A 193 4.64 -8.42 14.51
N LYS A 194 4.01 -9.34 13.78
CA LYS A 194 4.21 -10.77 13.93
C LYS A 194 3.63 -11.52 12.73
N ILE A 195 4.27 -12.62 12.36
CA ILE A 195 3.75 -13.61 11.43
C ILE A 195 3.29 -14.82 12.25
N ARG A 196 1.99 -15.14 12.20
CA ARG A 196 1.40 -16.28 12.89
C ARG A 196 1.37 -17.53 11.99
N PRO A 197 1.19 -18.73 12.57
CA PRO A 197 0.99 -19.96 11.78
C PRO A 197 -0.08 -19.79 10.70
N GLY A 198 0.20 -20.28 9.50
CA GLY A 198 -0.64 -20.10 8.31
C GLY A 198 -0.44 -18.74 7.65
N ASN A 199 0.74 -18.12 7.83
CA ASN A 199 1.15 -16.88 7.18
C ASN A 199 0.19 -15.71 7.45
N LYS A 200 -0.41 -15.67 8.65
CA LYS A 200 -1.30 -14.58 9.07
C LYS A 200 -0.46 -13.42 9.57
N LEU A 201 -0.61 -12.26 8.93
CA LEU A 201 0.14 -11.06 9.22
C LEU A 201 -0.58 -10.21 10.28
N ASP A 202 0.03 -10.04 11.45
CA ASP A 202 -0.40 -9.08 12.47
C ASP A 202 0.34 -7.77 12.24
N ILE A 203 -0.40 -6.70 12.07
CA ILE A 203 0.12 -5.38 11.68
C ILE A 203 -0.03 -4.40 12.82
N THR A 204 0.91 -3.47 12.94
CA THR A 204 0.79 -2.28 13.80
C THR A 204 1.08 -1.02 13.00
N LEU A 205 0.39 0.08 13.34
CA LEU A 205 0.61 1.40 12.75
C LEU A 205 1.69 2.20 13.49
N GLU A 206 2.19 1.68 14.61
CA GLU A 206 3.21 2.33 15.42
C GLU A 206 4.56 1.66 15.21
N LYS A 207 5.62 2.46 15.20
CA LYS A 207 6.98 1.92 15.24
C LYS A 207 7.10 1.00 16.44
N ILE A 208 7.44 -0.26 16.20
CA ILE A 208 7.63 -1.25 17.25
C ILE A 208 8.76 -0.74 18.15
N GLY A 209 8.42 -0.43 19.37
CA GLY A 209 9.35 0.13 20.36
C GLY A 209 8.89 1.40 21.06
N TYR A 210 7.94 2.19 20.51
CA TYR A 210 7.53 3.45 21.15
C TYR A 210 6.53 3.29 22.29
N ARG A 211 5.69 2.25 22.33
CA ARG A 211 4.65 2.09 23.36
C ARG A 211 4.95 1.15 24.54
N ASN A 212 5.95 0.28 24.42
CA ASN A 212 6.33 -0.66 25.50
C ASN A 212 7.78 -0.49 25.95
N ILE A 213 8.39 0.62 25.66
CA ILE A 213 9.67 0.94 26.26
C ILE A 213 9.34 1.48 27.68
N GLU A 214 9.65 0.66 28.68
CA GLU A 214 9.64 1.11 30.08
C GLU A 214 10.35 2.48 30.14
N PRO A 215 9.85 3.46 30.90
CA PRO A 215 10.40 4.83 30.89
C PRO A 215 11.92 4.89 30.98
N ASN A 216 12.53 3.97 31.72
CA ASN A 216 13.98 3.87 31.82
C ASN A 216 14.68 3.41 30.53
N ALA A 217 14.04 2.56 29.74
CA ALA A 217 14.57 2.12 28.44
C ALA A 217 14.43 3.21 27.38
N GLN A 218 13.33 3.96 27.42
CA GLN A 218 13.13 5.14 26.59
C GLN A 218 14.22 6.20 26.85
N GLN A 219 14.52 6.47 28.11
CA GLN A 219 15.57 7.42 28.49
C GLN A 219 16.97 7.02 27.98
N ILE A 220 17.30 5.72 28.02
CA ILE A 220 18.56 5.20 27.46
C ILE A 220 18.58 5.36 25.94
N LEU A 221 17.48 5.10 25.28
CA LEU A 221 17.37 5.24 23.83
C LEU A 221 17.54 6.69 23.39
N GLU A 222 16.85 7.62 24.04
CA GLU A 222 16.99 9.06 23.80
C GLU A 222 18.43 9.55 24.03
N PHE A 223 19.13 9.02 25.05
CA PHE A 223 20.52 9.33 25.28
C PHE A 223 21.40 8.89 24.09
N LEU A 224 21.19 7.67 23.60
CA LEU A 224 21.93 7.13 22.45
C LEU A 224 21.60 7.83 21.14
N GLU A 225 20.34 8.21 20.92
CA GLU A 225 19.88 8.93 19.73
C GLU A 225 20.42 10.38 19.67
N ASN A 226 20.66 10.99 20.85
CA ASN A 226 21.23 12.34 20.94
C ASN A 226 22.77 12.36 20.95
N ASP A 227 23.44 11.22 21.07
CA ASP A 227 24.88 11.11 20.97
C ASP A 227 25.33 11.01 19.49
N GLU A 228 26.30 11.80 19.06
CA GLU A 228 26.76 11.86 17.68
C GLU A 228 27.21 10.50 17.11
N ASN A 229 27.68 9.59 17.97
CA ASN A 229 28.17 8.27 17.61
C ASN A 229 27.18 7.16 17.99
N GLY A 230 26.00 7.50 18.55
CA GLY A 230 25.04 6.54 19.09
C GLY A 230 25.64 5.67 20.19
N PHE A 231 26.52 6.22 21.04
CA PHE A 231 27.33 5.47 22.00
C PHE A 231 27.12 5.92 23.44
N MET A 232 27.09 4.95 24.34
CA MET A 232 27.05 5.18 25.80
C MET A 232 28.14 4.35 26.49
N LYS A 233 29.04 4.99 27.20
CA LYS A 233 30.13 4.33 27.94
C LYS A 233 29.64 3.69 29.24
N LEU A 234 28.60 2.86 29.16
CA LEU A 234 28.07 2.03 30.26
C LEU A 234 27.82 0.62 29.73
N THR A 235 27.97 -0.37 30.64
CA THR A 235 27.65 -1.77 30.38
C THR A 235 26.82 -2.33 31.54
N ASP A 236 26.36 -3.57 31.43
CA ASP A 236 25.70 -4.29 32.52
C ASP A 236 26.58 -4.48 33.76
N LYS A 237 27.91 -4.33 33.60
CA LYS A 237 28.93 -4.43 34.67
C LYS A 237 29.28 -3.09 35.30
N SER A 238 28.86 -1.96 34.75
CA SER A 238 29.14 -0.62 35.26
C SER A 238 28.69 -0.44 36.71
N SER A 239 29.39 0.41 37.46
CA SER A 239 29.08 0.66 38.88
C SER A 239 27.74 1.40 39.04
N PRO A 240 27.04 1.24 40.15
CA PRO A 240 25.79 1.97 40.42
C PRO A 240 25.97 3.50 40.35
N GLU A 241 27.13 4.00 40.80
CA GLU A 241 27.47 5.43 40.81
C GLU A 241 27.60 5.95 39.36
N ALA A 242 28.31 5.23 38.48
CA ALA A 242 28.46 5.59 37.06
C ALA A 242 27.11 5.61 36.33
N ILE A 243 26.27 4.61 36.58
CA ILE A 243 24.92 4.54 35.99
C ILE A 243 24.06 5.69 36.51
N LYS A 244 24.07 5.97 37.83
CA LYS A 244 23.29 7.07 38.42
C LYS A 244 23.75 8.43 37.91
N SER A 245 25.05 8.61 37.71
CA SER A 245 25.63 9.86 37.22
C SER A 245 25.22 10.14 35.76
N LEU A 246 25.17 9.12 34.89
CA LEU A 246 24.94 9.33 33.46
C LEU A 246 23.46 9.30 33.08
N VAL A 247 22.68 8.36 33.64
CA VAL A 247 21.28 8.11 33.24
C VAL A 247 20.29 8.21 34.41
N GLN A 248 20.73 8.63 35.59
CA GLN A 248 19.88 8.90 36.76
C GLN A 248 18.95 7.75 37.19
N MET A 249 19.37 6.51 37.00
CA MET A 249 18.57 5.34 37.35
C MET A 249 19.35 4.32 38.21
N SER A 250 18.62 3.41 38.86
CA SER A 250 19.25 2.33 39.60
C SER A 250 19.90 1.29 38.67
N LYS A 251 20.94 0.60 39.17
CA LYS A 251 21.57 -0.51 38.39
C LYS A 251 20.58 -1.60 38.02
N LYS A 252 19.58 -1.89 38.87
CA LYS A 252 18.52 -2.87 38.57
C LYS A 252 17.63 -2.40 37.42
N SER A 253 17.18 -1.13 37.45
CA SER A 253 16.40 -0.52 36.37
C SER A 253 17.17 -0.44 35.08
N PHE A 254 18.45 -0.03 35.12
CA PHE A 254 19.34 0.04 33.99
C PHE A 254 19.50 -1.34 33.31
N LYS A 255 19.81 -2.40 34.08
CA LYS A 255 19.93 -3.76 33.52
C LYS A 255 18.64 -4.25 32.86
N LYS A 256 17.49 -3.96 33.47
CA LYS A 256 16.20 -4.31 32.88
C LYS A 256 15.95 -3.57 31.58
N ALA A 257 16.25 -2.27 31.56
CA ALA A 257 16.07 -1.40 30.40
C ALA A 257 16.95 -1.83 29.21
N ILE A 258 18.27 -2.01 29.42
CA ILE A 258 19.17 -2.46 28.36
C ILE A 258 18.86 -3.88 27.89
N GLY A 259 18.41 -4.77 28.77
CA GLY A 259 17.94 -6.10 28.40
C GLY A 259 16.71 -6.09 27.50
N THR A 260 15.80 -5.15 27.73
CA THR A 260 14.63 -4.92 26.86
C THR A 260 15.07 -4.39 25.48
N LEU A 261 15.90 -3.36 25.43
CA LEU A 261 16.39 -2.77 24.19
C LEU A 261 17.24 -3.76 23.36
N TYR A 262 18.04 -4.58 24.02
CA TYR A 262 18.84 -5.62 23.38
C TYR A 262 17.96 -6.70 22.72
N LYS A 263 16.92 -7.18 23.43
CA LYS A 263 15.94 -8.13 22.88
C LYS A 263 15.18 -7.56 21.69
N GLN A 264 14.94 -6.25 21.70
CA GLN A 264 14.31 -5.50 20.58
C GLN A 264 15.27 -5.17 19.46
N ARG A 265 16.54 -5.60 19.54
CA ARG A 265 17.60 -5.30 18.58
C ARG A 265 17.81 -3.80 18.30
N ARG A 266 17.46 -2.96 19.30
CA ARG A 266 17.65 -1.50 19.22
C ARG A 266 19.05 -1.08 19.64
N ILE A 267 19.74 -1.91 20.41
CA ILE A 267 21.10 -1.68 20.88
C ILE A 267 21.94 -2.95 20.77
N ARG A 268 23.23 -2.78 20.63
CA ARG A 268 24.26 -3.81 20.86
C ARG A 268 25.06 -3.46 22.09
N ILE A 269 25.44 -4.47 22.86
CA ILE A 269 26.21 -4.31 24.10
C ILE A 269 27.59 -4.89 23.83
N GLU A 270 28.61 -4.05 23.88
CA GLU A 270 30.02 -4.39 23.70
C GLU A 270 30.78 -4.31 25.02
N LEU A 271 32.08 -4.66 25.00
CA LEU A 271 32.91 -4.63 26.22
C LEU A 271 33.14 -3.21 26.76
N ASP A 272 33.13 -2.24 25.90
CA ASP A 272 33.44 -0.83 26.14
C ASP A 272 32.18 0.04 26.34
N GLY A 273 31.01 -0.46 25.96
CA GLY A 273 29.76 0.30 26.09
C GLY A 273 28.58 -0.26 25.33
N ILE A 274 27.57 0.56 25.19
CA ILE A 274 26.32 0.29 24.48
C ILE A 274 26.26 1.17 23.23
N TYR A 275 25.87 0.57 22.11
CA TYR A 275 25.71 1.23 20.84
C TYR A 275 24.27 1.14 20.33
N LEU A 276 23.79 2.21 19.71
CA LEU A 276 22.55 2.19 18.95
C LEU A 276 22.74 1.29 17.72
N THR A 277 21.73 0.47 17.41
CA THR A 277 21.70 -0.33 16.18
C THR A 277 20.92 0.46 15.13
N THR A 278 21.56 0.74 14.00
CA THR A 278 20.96 1.39 12.83
C THR A 278 20.04 0.45 12.08
#